data_0866eea0518c05bf6ebc31b6dc2783a8
#
_entry.id   0866eea0518c05bf6ebc31b6dc2783a8
#
_cell.length_a   1.000
_cell.length_b   1.000
_cell.length_c   1.000
_cell.angle_alpha   90.00
_cell.angle_beta   90.00
_cell.angle_gamma   90.00
#
_symmetry.space_group_name_H-M   'P 1'
#
loop_
_entity.id
_entity.type
_entity.pdbx_description
1 polymer ?
#
loop_
_entity_poly.entity_id
_entity_poly.type
_entity_poly.pdbx_seq_one_letter_code
_entity_poly.pdbx_strand_id
1 'polypeptide(L)'
;MFIHWQKHKSGGQRYRRETTRFRAILVESVHVKGKWRHRHVASIGSFVAETLDVEARRDFWKAANERLSIYVNDDERSEIEAALARRVPPTTAAEEAEWQRPADESLQWLKERSGRASLK
;
A
#
# COMPACT_ATOMS: atom_id res chain seq x y z
N MET A 1 5.26 -10.48 16.81
CA MET A 1 4.80 -10.54 15.40
C MET A 1 5.78 -9.84 14.49
N PHE A 2 5.85 -10.24 13.26
CA PHE A 2 6.72 -9.64 12.26
C PHE A 2 6.09 -9.73 10.87
N ILE A 3 6.66 -9.00 9.90
CA ILE A 3 6.18 -9.01 8.51
C ILE A 3 7.02 -9.98 7.70
N HIS A 4 6.33 -10.89 7.03
CA HIS A 4 6.90 -11.76 6.01
C HIS A 4 6.43 -11.28 4.64
N TRP A 5 7.36 -11.02 3.74
CA TRP A 5 7.04 -10.60 2.38
C TRP A 5 7.00 -11.80 1.45
N GLN A 6 5.84 -12.04 0.86
CA GLN A 6 5.71 -13.02 -0.21
C GLN A 6 5.89 -12.32 -1.55
N LYS A 7 6.71 -12.91 -2.39
CA LYS A 7 6.99 -12.40 -3.74
C LYS A 7 6.34 -13.32 -4.75
N HIS A 8 5.57 -12.75 -5.66
CA HIS A 8 4.94 -13.49 -6.74
C HIS A 8 5.21 -12.78 -8.06
N LYS A 9 5.81 -13.50 -9.00
CA LYS A 9 6.04 -13.01 -10.36
C LYS A 9 4.97 -13.54 -11.28
N SER A 10 4.38 -12.68 -12.08
CA SER A 10 3.39 -13.05 -13.08
C SER A 10 3.66 -12.34 -14.40
N GLY A 11 3.19 -12.91 -15.49
CA GLY A 11 3.46 -12.42 -16.83
C GLY A 11 4.71 -13.07 -17.42
N GLY A 12 5.44 -12.33 -18.25
CA GLY A 12 6.61 -12.88 -18.94
C GLY A 12 6.27 -13.75 -20.12
N GLN A 13 5.00 -13.87 -20.48
CA GLN A 13 4.58 -14.48 -21.74
C GLN A 13 4.66 -13.46 -22.86
N ARG A 14 4.66 -13.96 -24.09
CA ARG A 14 4.94 -13.27 -25.35
C ARG A 14 4.41 -11.83 -25.49
N TYR A 15 3.35 -11.44 -24.78
CA TYR A 15 2.70 -10.13 -24.90
C TYR A 15 2.42 -9.42 -23.57
N ARG A 16 2.91 -9.97 -22.46
CA ARG A 16 2.69 -9.37 -21.14
C ARG A 16 4.03 -9.08 -20.48
N ARG A 17 4.15 -7.86 -19.93
CA ARG A 17 5.30 -7.52 -19.10
C ARG A 17 5.27 -8.38 -17.84
N GLU A 18 6.43 -8.86 -17.43
CA GLU A 18 6.58 -9.51 -16.15
C GLU A 18 6.33 -8.48 -15.04
N THR A 19 5.44 -8.80 -14.12
CA THR A 19 5.17 -7.97 -12.95
C THR A 19 5.51 -8.73 -11.69
N THR A 20 6.00 -8.00 -10.68
CA THR A 20 6.34 -8.57 -9.38
C THR A 20 5.39 -8.01 -8.34
N ARG A 21 4.60 -8.88 -7.73
CA ARG A 21 3.71 -8.54 -6.63
C ARG A 21 4.33 -8.94 -5.31
N PHE A 22 4.34 -8.03 -4.36
CA PHE A 22 4.71 -8.31 -2.99
C PHE A 22 3.48 -8.27 -2.10
N ARG A 23 3.35 -9.24 -1.24
CA ARG A 23 2.29 -9.29 -0.23
C ARG A 23 2.92 -9.29 1.15
N ALA A 24 2.50 -8.37 2.00
CA ALA A 24 2.92 -8.31 3.39
C ALA A 24 2.01 -9.22 4.21
N ILE A 25 2.58 -10.20 4.87
CA ILE A 25 1.87 -11.13 5.74
C ILE A 25 2.32 -10.91 7.18
N LEU A 26 1.36 -10.69 8.06
CA LEU A 26 1.62 -10.62 9.49
C LEU A 26 1.75 -12.03 10.03
N VAL A 27 2.89 -12.30 10.66
CA VAL A 27 3.25 -13.63 11.15
C VAL A 27 3.61 -13.54 12.62
N GLU A 28 3.22 -14.50 13.41
CA GLU A 28 3.68 -14.63 14.76
C GLU A 28 4.47 -15.92 14.96
N SER A 29 5.46 -15.87 15.84
CA SER A 29 6.20 -17.05 16.25
C SER A 29 5.47 -17.72 17.42
N VAL A 30 5.16 -19.00 17.27
CA VAL A 30 4.53 -19.79 18.32
C VAL A 30 5.38 -20.99 18.67
N HIS A 31 5.41 -21.33 19.94
CA HIS A 31 6.16 -22.47 20.45
C HIS A 31 5.20 -23.65 20.64
N VAL A 32 5.38 -24.70 19.84
CA VAL A 32 4.52 -25.89 19.86
C VAL A 32 5.40 -27.13 20.00
N LYS A 33 5.16 -27.91 21.02
CA LYS A 33 5.86 -29.18 21.26
C LYS A 33 7.41 -29.04 21.23
N GLY A 34 7.94 -28.00 21.87
CA GLY A 34 9.37 -27.75 21.93
C GLY A 34 9.99 -27.16 20.66
N LYS A 35 9.20 -26.84 19.65
CA LYS A 35 9.67 -26.25 18.40
C LYS A 35 9.00 -24.91 18.12
N TRP A 36 9.77 -23.97 17.58
CA TRP A 36 9.24 -22.69 17.11
C TRP A 36 8.64 -22.89 15.71
N ARG A 37 7.42 -22.37 15.53
CA ARG A 37 6.72 -22.37 14.25
C ARG A 37 6.19 -20.98 13.95
N HIS A 38 6.01 -20.68 12.68
CA HIS A 38 5.40 -19.43 12.23
C HIS A 38 3.93 -19.65 11.92
N ARG A 39 3.09 -18.78 12.43
CA ARG A 39 1.65 -18.82 12.17
C ARG A 39 1.26 -17.54 11.43
N HIS A 40 0.59 -17.69 10.29
CA HIS A 40 0.02 -16.56 9.58
C HIS A 40 -1.16 -15.99 10.35
N VAL A 41 -1.10 -14.70 10.66
CA VAL A 41 -2.18 -14.00 11.35
C VAL A 41 -3.13 -13.36 10.33
N ALA A 42 -2.59 -12.57 9.42
CA ALA A 42 -3.39 -11.87 8.43
C ALA A 42 -2.53 -11.36 7.27
N SER A 43 -3.16 -11.16 6.13
CA SER A 43 -2.57 -10.40 5.02
C SER A 43 -2.78 -8.91 5.30
N ILE A 44 -1.71 -8.14 5.29
CA ILE A 44 -1.75 -6.71 5.62
C ILE A 44 -1.98 -5.86 4.37
N GLY A 45 -1.37 -6.21 3.27
CA GLY A 45 -1.53 -5.50 2.01
C GLY A 45 -0.63 -6.05 0.93
N SER A 46 -0.85 -5.62 -0.30
CA SER A 46 -0.03 -6.02 -1.43
C SER A 46 0.22 -4.84 -2.36
N PHE A 47 1.28 -4.92 -3.15
CA PHE A 47 1.58 -3.92 -4.16
C PHE A 47 2.34 -4.55 -5.32
N VAL A 48 2.33 -3.87 -6.46
CA VAL A 48 3.09 -4.25 -7.64
C VAL A 48 4.33 -3.36 -7.70
N ALA A 49 5.52 -3.96 -7.68
CA ALA A 49 6.78 -3.23 -7.58
C ALA A 49 6.99 -2.25 -8.74
N GLU A 50 6.56 -2.62 -9.93
CA GLU A 50 6.74 -1.81 -11.15
C GLU A 50 5.82 -0.59 -11.22
N THR A 51 4.77 -0.55 -10.40
CA THR A 51 3.75 0.53 -10.40
C THR A 51 3.55 1.14 -9.01
N LEU A 52 4.61 1.20 -8.22
CA LEU A 52 4.56 1.74 -6.86
C LEU A 52 4.66 3.27 -6.88
N ASP A 53 3.59 3.93 -7.31
CA ASP A 53 3.46 5.38 -7.31
C ASP A 53 2.84 5.91 -6.00
N VAL A 54 2.57 7.20 -5.94
CA VAL A 54 1.99 7.84 -4.75
C VAL A 54 0.61 7.25 -4.41
N GLU A 55 -0.23 7.04 -5.41
CA GLU A 55 -1.57 6.48 -5.22
C GLU A 55 -1.50 5.05 -4.68
N ALA A 56 -0.66 4.20 -5.29
CA ALA A 56 -0.49 2.82 -4.86
C ALA A 56 0.05 2.74 -3.43
N ARG A 57 1.00 3.59 -3.07
CA ARG A 57 1.55 3.67 -1.71
C ARG A 57 0.49 4.10 -0.71
N ARG A 58 -0.30 5.10 -1.05
CA ARG A 58 -1.40 5.59 -0.20
C ARG A 58 -2.44 4.50 0.03
N ASP A 59 -2.85 3.81 -1.02
CA ASP A 59 -3.84 2.73 -0.92
C ASP A 59 -3.31 1.56 -0.10
N PHE A 60 -2.04 1.21 -0.27
CA PHE A 60 -1.39 0.19 0.54
C PHE A 60 -1.43 0.56 2.03
N TRP A 61 -1.02 1.76 2.39
CA TRP A 61 -0.98 2.20 3.78
C TRP A 61 -2.35 2.36 4.40
N LYS A 62 -3.35 2.75 3.63
CA LYS A 62 -4.74 2.81 4.09
C LYS A 62 -5.22 1.43 4.51
N ALA A 63 -5.05 0.44 3.66
CA ALA A 63 -5.41 -0.94 3.96
C ALA A 63 -4.58 -1.50 5.12
N ALA A 64 -3.28 -1.22 5.12
CA ALA A 64 -2.37 -1.67 6.18
C ALA A 64 -2.79 -1.11 7.55
N ASN A 65 -3.07 0.18 7.64
CA ASN A 65 -3.48 0.81 8.88
C ASN A 65 -4.78 0.22 9.44
N GLU A 66 -5.75 -0.04 8.57
CA GLU A 66 -7.01 -0.67 8.97
C GLU A 66 -6.77 -2.05 9.59
N ARG A 67 -5.93 -2.86 8.95
CA ARG A 67 -5.65 -4.22 9.41
C ARG A 67 -4.75 -4.26 10.64
N LEU A 68 -3.75 -3.41 10.70
CA LEU A 68 -2.90 -3.30 11.89
C LEU A 68 -3.69 -2.91 13.13
N SER A 69 -4.70 -2.06 12.98
CA SER A 69 -5.58 -1.68 14.09
C SER A 69 -6.38 -2.85 14.64
N ILE A 70 -6.63 -3.87 13.83
CA ILE A 70 -7.36 -5.08 14.24
C ILE A 70 -6.44 -6.08 14.93
N TYR A 71 -5.25 -6.31 14.39
CA TYR A 71 -4.40 -7.45 14.77
C TYR A 71 -3.19 -7.10 15.63
N VAL A 72 -2.78 -5.85 15.67
CA VAL A 72 -1.53 -5.43 16.30
C VAL A 72 -1.81 -4.41 17.39
N ASN A 73 -1.18 -4.60 18.56
CA ASN A 73 -1.26 -3.62 19.63
C ASN A 73 -0.29 -2.45 19.38
N ASP A 74 -0.43 -1.39 20.16
CA ASP A 74 0.37 -0.17 19.98
C ASP A 74 1.86 -0.41 20.21
N ASP A 75 2.22 -1.31 21.10
CA ASP A 75 3.62 -1.61 21.43
C ASP A 75 4.39 -2.23 20.26
N GLU A 76 3.73 -3.09 19.48
CA GLU A 76 4.33 -3.77 18.33
C GLU A 76 4.18 -3.00 17.03
N ARG A 77 3.23 -2.07 16.98
CA ARG A 77 2.85 -1.38 15.75
C ARG A 77 4.01 -0.61 15.11
N SER A 78 4.81 0.04 15.91
CA SER A 78 5.93 0.85 15.43
C SER A 78 6.96 0.01 14.66
N GLU A 79 7.31 -1.16 15.18
CA GLU A 79 8.26 -2.07 14.51
C GLU A 79 7.69 -2.64 13.20
N ILE A 80 6.40 -2.96 13.21
CA ILE A 80 5.71 -3.49 12.03
C ILE A 80 5.61 -2.42 10.96
N GLU A 81 5.24 -1.19 11.32
CA GLU A 81 5.20 -0.07 10.38
C GLU A 81 6.59 0.21 9.77
N ALA A 82 7.64 0.14 10.57
CA ALA A 82 9.00 0.29 10.06
C ALA A 82 9.37 -0.79 9.04
N ALA A 83 8.97 -2.04 9.29
CA ALA A 83 9.19 -3.14 8.36
C ALA A 83 8.43 -2.94 7.05
N LEU A 84 7.20 -2.45 7.09
CA LEU A 84 6.42 -2.12 5.90
C LEU A 84 7.03 -0.95 5.13
N ALA A 85 7.49 0.08 5.83
CA ALA A 85 8.07 1.28 5.24
C ALA A 85 9.36 1.01 4.47
N ARG A 86 10.07 -0.05 4.77
CA ARG A 86 11.28 -0.43 4.04
C ARG A 86 11.01 -0.75 2.57
N ARG A 87 9.84 -1.29 2.25
CA ARG A 87 9.44 -1.59 0.87
C ARG A 87 8.45 -0.59 0.31
N VAL A 88 7.56 -0.08 1.15
CA VAL A 88 6.51 0.87 0.76
C VAL A 88 6.63 2.11 1.64
N PRO A 89 7.48 3.07 1.27
CA PRO A 89 7.59 4.30 2.05
C PRO A 89 6.23 5.00 2.15
N PRO A 90 5.84 5.49 3.33
CA PRO A 90 4.60 6.26 3.46
C PRO A 90 4.65 7.50 2.57
N THR A 91 3.49 7.92 2.07
CA THR A 91 3.40 9.15 1.29
C THR A 91 3.61 10.36 2.18
N THR A 92 4.31 11.37 1.65
CA THR A 92 4.48 12.65 2.34
C THR A 92 3.33 13.59 1.97
N ALA A 93 3.10 14.60 2.80
CA ALA A 93 2.10 15.62 2.50
C ALA A 93 2.41 16.35 1.18
N ALA A 94 3.69 16.58 0.89
CA ALA A 94 4.13 17.21 -0.35
C ALA A 94 3.82 16.33 -1.57
N GLU A 95 4.08 15.03 -1.49
CA GLU A 95 3.76 14.08 -2.56
C GLU A 95 2.27 14.01 -2.82
N GLU A 96 1.46 13.95 -1.79
CA GLU A 96 -0.01 13.90 -1.94
C GLU A 96 -0.57 15.20 -2.51
N ALA A 97 -0.05 16.35 -2.09
CA ALA A 97 -0.46 17.63 -2.62
C ALA A 97 -0.12 17.75 -4.11
N GLU A 98 1.07 17.32 -4.51
CA GLU A 98 1.49 17.31 -5.90
C GLU A 98 0.66 16.36 -6.76
N TRP A 99 0.33 15.19 -6.22
CA TRP A 99 -0.50 14.21 -6.92
C TRP A 99 -1.94 14.71 -7.14
N GLN A 100 -2.51 15.42 -6.17
CA GLN A 100 -3.87 15.95 -6.27
C GLN A 100 -3.96 17.19 -7.15
N ARG A 101 -2.89 17.96 -7.28
CA ARG A 101 -2.87 19.23 -8.04
C ARG A 101 -3.41 19.11 -9.46
N PRO A 102 -3.00 18.13 -10.29
CA PRO A 102 -3.56 18.01 -11.65
C PRO A 102 -5.06 17.75 -11.68
N ALA A 103 -5.57 16.98 -10.73
CA ALA A 103 -7.01 16.71 -10.64
C ALA A 103 -7.78 17.97 -10.25
N ASP A 104 -7.26 18.75 -9.30
CA ASP A 104 -7.86 20.02 -8.89
C ASP A 104 -7.86 21.04 -10.03
N GLU A 105 -6.77 21.14 -10.75
CA GLU A 105 -6.66 22.02 -11.94
C GLU A 105 -7.66 21.63 -13.01
N SER A 106 -7.82 20.33 -13.27
CA SER A 106 -8.78 19.81 -14.24
C SER A 106 -10.22 20.11 -13.83
N LEU A 107 -10.55 19.95 -12.56
CA LEU A 107 -11.87 20.26 -12.03
C LEU A 107 -12.16 21.76 -12.10
N GLN A 108 -11.18 22.59 -11.78
CA GLN A 108 -11.31 24.05 -11.86
C GLN A 108 -11.56 24.48 -13.30
N TRP A 109 -10.83 23.93 -14.25
CA TRP A 109 -11.00 24.21 -15.67
C TRP A 109 -12.42 23.86 -16.15
N LEU A 110 -12.95 22.70 -15.74
CA LEU A 110 -14.30 22.27 -16.07
C LEU A 110 -15.37 23.20 -15.46
N LYS A 111 -15.18 23.67 -14.24
CA LYS A 111 -16.06 24.63 -13.60
C LYS A 111 -16.09 25.97 -14.33
N GLU A 112 -14.95 26.48 -14.73
CA GLU A 112 -14.82 27.72 -15.50
C GLU A 112 -15.53 27.59 -16.86
N ARG A 113 -15.33 26.47 -17.54
CA ARG A 113 -15.99 26.20 -18.83
C ARG A 113 -17.50 26.11 -18.69
N SER A 114 -18.00 25.44 -17.66
CA SER A 114 -19.42 25.35 -17.35
C SER A 114 -20.03 26.72 -17.04
N GLY A 115 -19.30 27.55 -16.27
CA GLY A 115 -19.70 28.91 -15.96
C GLY A 115 -19.81 29.77 -17.20
N ARG A 116 -18.88 29.69 -18.14
CA ARG A 116 -18.94 30.41 -19.42
C ARG A 116 -20.10 29.97 -20.28
N ALA A 117 -20.39 28.67 -20.32
CA ALA A 117 -21.50 28.12 -21.08
C ALA A 117 -22.85 28.60 -20.54
N SER A 118 -22.99 28.77 -19.23
CA SER A 118 -24.22 29.23 -18.59
C SER A 118 -24.45 30.73 -18.72
N LEU A 119 -23.42 31.50 -19.08
CA LEU A 119 -23.53 32.94 -19.30
C LEU A 119 -23.99 33.30 -20.72
N LYS A 120 -24.13 32.35 -21.57
CA LYS A 120 -24.69 32.50 -22.91
C LYS A 120 -26.16 32.13 -22.92
#